data_6cff5f1ef091d905d06ef7a86385a820
#
_entry.id   6cff5f1ef091d905d06ef7a86385a820
#
_cell.length_a   1.000
_cell.length_b   1.000
_cell.length_c   1.000
_cell.angle_alpha   90.00
_cell.angle_beta   90.00
_cell.angle_gamma   90.00
#
_symmetry.space_group_name_H-M   'P 1'
#
loop_
_entity.id
_entity.type
_entity.pdbx_description
1 polymer ?
#
loop_
_entity_poly.entity_id
_entity_poly.type
_entity_poly.pdbx_seq_one_letter_code
_entity_poly.pdbx_strand_id
1 'polypeptide(L)'
;MHYITNVEYDEGYCLVLTFEDDSRRRVDLANHLDGEIFEPLRDLQIFRTASLNEDIDTVVWANGADMSPDFLYDISVPLDGETASKAAETQAPYGLK
;
A
#
# COMPACT_ATOMS: atom_id res chain seq x y z
N MET A 1 -1.23 -7.75 15.69
CA MET A 1 -0.60 -8.27 14.47
C MET A 1 -1.55 -8.13 13.29
N HIS A 2 -1.02 -7.64 12.17
CA HIS A 2 -1.84 -7.42 10.97
C HIS A 2 -1.45 -8.41 9.88
N TYR A 3 -2.41 -8.70 9.00
CA TYR A 3 -2.09 -9.39 7.76
C TYR A 3 -2.97 -8.85 6.65
N ILE A 4 -2.48 -9.00 5.42
CA ILE A 4 -3.09 -8.41 4.23
C ILE A 4 -3.91 -9.47 3.51
N THR A 5 -5.11 -9.09 3.08
CA THR A 5 -6.02 -9.99 2.38
C THR A 5 -6.21 -9.62 0.92
N ASN A 6 -5.80 -8.41 0.50
CA ASN A 6 -5.88 -8.01 -0.90
C ASN A 6 -4.86 -6.91 -1.19
N VAL A 7 -4.27 -6.94 -2.39
CA VAL A 7 -3.30 -5.96 -2.86
C VAL A 7 -3.75 -5.42 -4.19
N GLU A 8 -3.79 -4.08 -4.33
CA GLU A 8 -4.10 -3.44 -5.61
C GLU A 8 -3.05 -2.37 -5.88
N TYR A 9 -2.58 -2.33 -7.12
CA TYR A 9 -1.72 -1.23 -7.54
C TYR A 9 -2.57 0.02 -7.77
N ASP A 10 -2.11 1.16 -7.26
CA ASP A 10 -2.83 2.43 -7.45
C ASP A 10 -2.11 3.25 -8.53
N GLU A 11 -1.15 4.06 -8.13
CA GLU A 11 -0.35 4.85 -9.07
C GLU A 11 1.00 5.14 -8.46
N GLY A 12 1.99 5.44 -9.31
CA GLY A 12 3.34 5.71 -8.84
C GLY A 12 3.84 4.58 -7.95
N TYR A 13 4.23 4.90 -6.74
CA TYR A 13 4.70 3.91 -5.76
C TYR A 13 3.67 3.67 -4.67
N CYS A 14 2.39 3.77 -5.02
CA CYS A 14 1.29 3.63 -4.08
C CYS A 14 0.52 2.33 -4.32
N LEU A 15 0.16 1.68 -3.22
CA LEU A 15 -0.68 0.49 -3.24
C LEU A 15 -1.91 0.72 -2.37
N VAL A 16 -3.00 0.06 -2.71
CA VAL A 16 -4.17 -0.03 -1.84
C VAL A 16 -4.21 -1.43 -1.28
N LEU A 17 -4.20 -1.52 0.03
CA LEU A 17 -4.13 -2.79 0.75
C LEU A 17 -5.39 -2.98 1.59
N THR A 18 -5.91 -4.21 1.58
CA THR A 18 -7.00 -4.57 2.48
C THR A 18 -6.41 -5.44 3.58
N PHE A 19 -6.75 -5.13 4.82
CA PHE A 19 -6.22 -5.84 5.99
C PHE A 19 -7.27 -6.78 6.58
N GLU A 20 -6.86 -7.53 7.59
CA GLU A 20 -7.70 -8.60 8.19
C GLU A 20 -9.02 -8.07 8.77
N ASP A 21 -9.07 -6.78 9.12
CA ASP A 21 -10.26 -6.14 9.67
C ASP A 21 -11.14 -5.52 8.59
N ASP A 22 -10.89 -5.87 7.33
CA ASP A 22 -11.57 -5.33 6.14
C ASP A 22 -11.31 -3.84 5.89
N SER A 23 -10.40 -3.23 6.63
CA SER A 23 -10.03 -1.85 6.35
C SER A 23 -9.20 -1.78 5.08
N ARG A 24 -9.45 -0.75 4.27
CA ARG A 24 -8.68 -0.48 3.07
C ARG A 24 -7.80 0.74 3.35
N ARG A 25 -6.53 0.59 3.07
CA ARG A 25 -5.54 1.62 3.38
C ARG A 25 -4.64 1.85 2.18
N ARG A 26 -4.25 3.11 1.99
CA ARG A 26 -3.35 3.49 0.90
C ARG A 26 -1.96 3.69 1.47
N VAL A 27 -0.96 3.11 0.83
CA VAL A 27 0.41 3.26 1.27
C VAL A 27 1.26 3.80 0.13
N ASP A 28 2.06 4.84 0.42
CA ASP A 28 3.02 5.41 -0.53
C ASP A 28 4.40 4.93 -0.11
N LEU A 29 5.01 4.12 -0.96
CA LEU A 29 6.30 3.50 -0.67
C LEU A 29 7.48 4.24 -1.30
N ALA A 30 7.27 5.40 -1.91
CA ALA A 30 8.34 6.11 -2.63
C ALA A 30 9.58 6.35 -1.77
N ASN A 31 9.41 6.60 -0.48
CA ASN A 31 10.52 6.88 0.42
C ASN A 31 11.01 5.67 1.21
N HIS A 32 10.55 4.48 0.83
CA HIS A 32 10.86 3.24 1.56
C HIS A 32 11.52 2.18 0.68
N LEU A 33 12.02 2.58 -0.49
CA LEU A 33 12.59 1.63 -1.45
C LEU A 33 14.12 1.70 -1.43
N ASP A 34 14.68 1.52 -0.24
CA ASP A 34 16.13 1.53 -0.01
C ASP A 34 16.64 0.12 0.26
N GLY A 35 17.91 -0.11 -0.04
CA GLY A 35 18.53 -1.41 0.19
C GLY A 35 18.46 -2.29 -1.05
N GLU A 36 19.32 -3.31 -1.08
CA GLU A 36 19.53 -4.11 -2.28
C GLU A 36 18.25 -4.75 -2.83
N ILE A 37 17.39 -5.24 -1.93
CA ILE A 37 16.20 -5.95 -2.37
C ILE A 37 15.08 -5.00 -2.78
N PHE A 38 15.08 -3.77 -2.24
CA PHE A 38 14.00 -2.81 -2.51
C PHE A 38 14.34 -1.81 -3.61
N GLU A 39 15.61 -1.55 -3.87
CA GLU A 39 15.98 -0.59 -4.92
C GLU A 39 15.42 -0.94 -6.30
N PRO A 40 15.40 -2.23 -6.71
CA PRO A 40 14.80 -2.57 -8.00
C PRO A 40 13.34 -2.17 -8.12
N LEU A 41 12.64 -2.00 -7.02
CA LEU A 41 11.23 -1.60 -7.02
C LEU A 41 11.04 -0.14 -7.43
N ARG A 42 12.13 0.62 -7.53
CA ARG A 42 12.07 1.98 -8.07
C ARG A 42 11.76 1.98 -9.56
N ASP A 43 11.97 0.84 -10.22
CA ASP A 43 11.48 0.64 -11.58
C ASP A 43 9.99 0.32 -11.48
N LEU A 44 9.15 1.21 -12.03
CA LEU A 44 7.71 1.08 -11.92
C LEU A 44 7.20 -0.22 -12.53
N GLN A 45 7.87 -0.75 -13.56
CA GLN A 45 7.46 -2.02 -14.15
C GLN A 45 7.60 -3.16 -13.16
N ILE A 46 8.60 -3.08 -12.28
CA ILE A 46 8.78 -4.08 -11.23
C ILE A 46 7.85 -3.78 -10.06
N PHE A 47 7.73 -2.51 -9.68
CA PHE A 47 6.86 -2.14 -8.55
C PHE A 47 5.42 -2.59 -8.80
N ARG A 48 4.95 -2.49 -10.04
CA ARG A 48 3.58 -2.84 -10.39
C ARG A 48 3.31 -4.33 -10.34
N THR A 49 4.33 -5.16 -10.14
CA THR A 49 4.13 -6.61 -9.96
C THR A 49 3.67 -6.97 -8.55
N ALA A 50 3.49 -5.99 -7.68
CA ALA A 50 3.03 -6.23 -6.30
C ALA A 50 1.78 -7.12 -6.31
N SER A 51 1.81 -8.17 -5.49
CA SER A 51 0.68 -9.10 -5.40
C SER A 51 0.64 -9.68 -3.99
N LEU A 52 -0.51 -10.28 -3.66
CA LEU A 52 -0.67 -10.94 -2.36
C LEU A 52 -0.04 -12.33 -2.41
N ASN A 53 0.78 -12.64 -1.41
CA ASN A 53 1.25 -14.00 -1.19
C ASN A 53 0.50 -14.56 0.02
N GLU A 54 -0.40 -15.50 -0.23
CA GLU A 54 -1.27 -16.04 0.81
C GLU A 54 -0.56 -16.94 1.80
N ASP A 55 0.66 -17.38 1.48
CA ASP A 55 1.44 -18.16 2.41
C ASP A 55 2.02 -17.32 3.55
N ILE A 56 2.27 -16.06 3.28
CA ILE A 56 2.84 -15.14 4.28
C ILE A 56 1.95 -13.93 4.55
N ASP A 57 0.79 -13.87 3.91
CA ASP A 57 -0.26 -12.86 4.15
C ASP A 57 0.23 -11.43 4.01
N THR A 58 1.09 -11.19 3.02
CA THR A 58 1.56 -9.84 2.74
C THR A 58 1.88 -9.68 1.25
N VAL A 59 2.25 -8.46 0.88
CA VAL A 59 2.58 -8.14 -0.50
C VAL A 59 3.98 -8.65 -0.83
N VAL A 60 4.13 -9.20 -2.03
CA VAL A 60 5.43 -9.57 -2.59
C VAL A 60 5.55 -9.00 -3.99
N TRP A 61 6.79 -8.84 -4.45
CA TRP A 61 7.10 -8.34 -5.78
C TRP A 61 7.83 -9.42 -6.59
N ALA A 62 7.91 -9.20 -7.91
CA ALA A 62 8.49 -10.18 -8.82
C ALA A 62 9.94 -10.56 -8.48
N ASN A 63 10.69 -9.65 -7.85
CA ASN A 63 12.09 -9.93 -7.49
C ASN A 63 12.23 -10.65 -6.14
N GLY A 64 11.11 -11.05 -5.53
CA GLY A 64 11.13 -11.74 -4.25
C GLY A 64 11.08 -10.84 -3.02
N ALA A 65 11.04 -9.53 -3.21
CA ALA A 65 10.94 -8.61 -2.07
C ALA A 65 9.55 -8.73 -1.42
N ASP A 66 9.52 -8.52 -0.12
CA ASP A 66 8.26 -8.43 0.63
C ASP A 66 8.41 -7.40 1.75
N MET A 67 7.30 -7.02 2.35
CA MET A 67 7.30 -6.07 3.48
C MET A 67 6.33 -6.57 4.54
N SER A 68 6.68 -6.32 5.81
CA SER A 68 5.84 -6.71 6.93
C SER A 68 4.47 -6.05 6.88
N PRO A 69 3.38 -6.79 7.09
CA PRO A 69 2.04 -6.17 7.15
C PRO A 69 1.92 -5.13 8.26
N ASP A 70 2.56 -5.36 9.40
CA ASP A 70 2.51 -4.40 10.51
C ASP A 70 3.18 -3.09 10.11
N PHE A 71 4.33 -3.16 9.43
CA PHE A 71 5.00 -1.97 8.93
C PHE A 71 4.11 -1.22 7.94
N LEU A 72 3.51 -1.96 7.01
CA LEU A 72 2.65 -1.35 6.00
C LEU A 72 1.41 -0.71 6.62
N TYR A 73 0.85 -1.34 7.64
CA TYR A 73 -0.27 -0.76 8.35
C TYR A 73 0.12 0.58 8.98
N ASP A 74 1.29 0.60 9.65
CA ASP A 74 1.75 1.79 10.37
C ASP A 74 1.97 3.00 9.47
N ILE A 75 2.50 2.79 8.26
CA ILE A 75 2.81 3.91 7.36
C ILE A 75 1.68 4.24 6.39
N SER A 76 0.63 3.43 6.36
CA SER A 76 -0.50 3.64 5.46
C SER A 76 -1.53 4.57 6.08
N VAL A 77 -2.44 5.07 5.23
CA VAL A 77 -3.54 5.93 5.69
C VAL A 77 -4.86 5.30 5.29
N PRO A 78 -5.91 5.45 6.10
CA PRO A 78 -7.22 4.89 5.75
C PRO A 78 -7.75 5.53 4.47
N LEU A 79 -8.35 4.73 3.61
CA LEU A 79 -9.04 5.24 2.43
C LEU A 79 -10.44 5.71 2.75
N ASP A 80 -11.09 5.02 3.67
CA ASP A 80 -12.48 5.30 3.99
C ASP A 80 -12.54 6.29 5.13
N GLY A 81 -12.86 7.26 4.91
CA GLY A 81 -12.77 8.03 5.89
C GLY A 81 -13.28 9.25 6.20
N GLU A 82 -12.89 8.58 5.67
CA GLU A 82 -13.06 9.21 5.51
C GLU A 82 -13.35 9.97 5.60
N THR A 83 -13.27 9.84 5.76
CA THR A 83 -13.70 10.39 5.45
C THR A 83 -13.64 11.04 5.38
N ALA A 84 -13.53 10.86 5.52
CA ALA A 84 -13.77 11.51 4.87
C ALA A 84 -13.41 12.06 4.54
N SER A 85 -13.23 11.85 4.73
CA SER A 85 -13.29 12.39 3.83
C SER A 85 -12.93 12.82 3.47
N LYS A 86 -12.81 12.78 3.62
CA LYS A 86 -12.81 13.10 2.72
C LYS A 86 -12.77 13.56 2.41
N ALA A 87 -12.79 13.50 2.88
CA ALA A 87 -13.06 13.93 2.04
C ALA A 87 -12.72 14.44 1.94
N ALA A 88 -12.58 14.36 2.37
CA ALA A 88 -12.65 14.80 1.66
C ALA A 88 -12.07 15.17 1.43
N GLU A 89 -11.81 15.12 1.66
CA GLU A 89 -11.72 15.34 0.83
C GLU A 89 -11.51 15.70 0.48
N THR A 90 -11.36 15.56 1.11
CA THR A 90 -11.50 15.76 0.31
C THR A 90 -11.31 16.29 0.17
N GLN A 91 -11.16 16.38 0.56
CA GLN A 91 -11.36 16.76 -0.11
C GLN A 91 -11.36 17.32 -0.41
N ALA A 92 -11.45 17.37 0.30
CA ALA A 92 -11.73 17.76 -0.39
C ALA A 92 -11.40 18.24 -0.57
N PRO A 93 -11.32 18.32 -0.30
CA PRO A 93 -11.32 18.56 -0.96
C PRO A 93 -10.96 18.90 -1.23
N TYR A 94 -10.71 19.15 -0.87
CA TYR A 94 -10.93 19.11 -1.56
C TYR A 94 -11.11 19.63 -1.89
N GLY A 95 -11.15 19.67 -1.08
CA GLY A 95 -11.73 19.68 -1.71
C GLY A 95 -11.77 20.12 -1.75
N LEU A 96 -11.65 20.04 -1.37
CA LEU A 96 -12.11 20.19 -1.74
C LEU A 96 -12.11 20.54 -1.95
N LYS A 97 -12.32 20.62 -1.60
CA LYS A 97 -12.70 20.58 -2.03
C LYS A 97 -12.63 20.57 -2.41
#